data_71469637123dfc207275368ec240f8af
#
_entry.id   71469637123dfc207275368ec240f8af
#
_cell.length_a   1.000
_cell.length_b   1.000
_cell.length_c   1.000
_cell.angle_alpha   90.00
_cell.angle_beta   90.00
_cell.angle_gamma   90.00
#
_symmetry.space_group_name_H-M   'P 1'
#
loop_
_entity.id
_entity.type
_entity.pdbx_description
1 polymer ?
#
loop_
_entity_poly.entity_id
_entity_poly.type
_entity_poly.pdbx_seq_one_letter_code
_entity_poly.pdbx_strand_id
1 'polypeptide(L)'
;DNVTIAPSPQWLQNLLMNEGIRPINNVVDVTNYILLYFGQPMHAFDLDTFEGTDIRVREARAGEKLVTLDGEERDLDVNDLVITVADKPVALAGVMGGQTTEISEKSSRVVLEAAVFNGKSIRKTSGRLNLRSESSSRFEKGINVATVNEALDAAASMIAELAGATVRKGIVSAGELDTSDVE
;
A
#
# COMPACT_ATOMS: atom_id res chain seq x y z
N ASP A 1 -4.75 9.34 12.79
CA ASP A 1 -4.77 10.81 12.90
C ASP A 1 -3.58 11.31 13.71
N ASN A 2 -3.28 12.62 13.59
CA ASN A 2 -2.21 13.30 14.32
C ASN A 2 -0.82 12.71 14.03
N VAL A 3 -0.62 12.22 12.82
CA VAL A 3 0.67 11.66 12.40
C VAL A 3 1.68 12.78 12.25
N THR A 4 2.87 12.59 12.80
CA THR A 4 4.02 13.48 12.61
C THR A 4 5.05 12.76 11.75
N ILE A 5 5.21 13.20 10.51
CA ILE A 5 6.19 12.61 9.60
C ILE A 5 7.60 13.08 9.98
N ALA A 6 8.48 12.10 10.16
CA ALA A 6 9.87 12.32 10.55
C ALA A 6 10.76 11.16 10.01
N PRO A 7 12.08 11.31 10.02
CA PRO A 7 12.97 10.18 9.79
C PRO A 7 12.71 9.04 10.78
N SER A 8 12.77 7.81 10.31
CA SER A 8 12.64 6.62 11.16
C SER A 8 13.76 6.52 12.19
N PRO A 9 13.55 5.84 13.32
CA PRO A 9 14.62 5.54 14.25
C PRO A 9 15.76 4.77 13.56
N GLN A 10 16.99 4.95 14.05
CA GLN A 10 18.18 4.39 13.40
C GLN A 10 18.14 2.87 13.27
N TRP A 11 17.53 2.16 14.24
CA TRP A 11 17.40 0.70 14.18
C TRP A 11 16.56 0.24 12.97
N LEU A 12 15.46 0.97 12.67
CA LEU A 12 14.58 0.65 11.55
C LEU A 12 15.26 0.98 10.22
N GLN A 13 15.93 2.13 10.14
CA GLN A 13 16.71 2.50 8.96
C GLN A 13 17.79 1.45 8.66
N ASN A 14 18.55 1.02 9.66
CA ASN A 14 19.62 0.03 9.50
C ASN A 14 19.05 -1.32 9.02
N LEU A 15 17.91 -1.76 9.57
CA LEU A 15 17.25 -2.99 9.17
C LEU A 15 16.85 -2.94 7.69
N LEU A 16 16.17 -1.87 7.27
CA LEU A 16 15.74 -1.70 5.88
C LEU A 16 16.93 -1.64 4.92
N MET A 17 17.98 -0.89 5.26
CA MET A 17 19.20 -0.80 4.45
C MET A 17 19.90 -2.15 4.29
N ASN A 18 19.92 -2.98 5.33
CA ASN A 18 20.49 -4.33 5.27
C ASN A 18 19.71 -5.25 4.29
N GLU A 19 18.41 -5.01 4.12
CA GLU A 19 17.55 -5.70 3.16
C GLU A 19 17.50 -5.01 1.79
N GLY A 20 18.33 -3.99 1.57
CA GLY A 20 18.40 -3.26 0.31
C GLY A 20 17.27 -2.25 0.09
N ILE A 21 16.50 -1.93 1.11
CA ILE A 21 15.41 -0.95 1.05
C ILE A 21 15.91 0.40 1.56
N ARG A 22 15.73 1.44 0.75
CA ARG A 22 16.08 2.80 1.13
C ARG A 22 15.05 3.35 2.13
N PRO A 23 15.46 3.80 3.33
CA PRO A 23 14.58 4.49 4.26
C PRO A 23 14.04 5.80 3.69
N ILE A 24 12.78 6.12 4.00
CA ILE A 24 12.08 7.31 3.51
C ILE A 24 11.60 8.15 4.70
N ASN A 25 10.62 7.62 5.47
CA ASN A 25 10.09 8.25 6.67
C ASN A 25 9.44 7.19 7.57
N ASN A 26 9.11 7.60 8.80
CA ASN A 26 8.58 6.72 9.84
C ASN A 26 7.27 6.00 9.49
N VAL A 27 6.48 6.48 8.54
CA VAL A 27 5.25 5.80 8.07
C VAL A 27 5.57 4.80 6.97
N VAL A 28 6.25 5.24 5.91
CA VAL A 28 6.59 4.37 4.78
C VAL A 28 7.55 3.25 5.20
N ASP A 29 8.49 3.55 6.08
CA ASP A 29 9.46 2.57 6.57
C ASP A 29 8.79 1.49 7.43
N VAL A 30 7.75 1.83 8.21
CA VAL A 30 6.93 0.84 8.91
C VAL A 30 6.22 -0.07 7.92
N THR A 31 5.63 0.44 6.83
CA THR A 31 4.99 -0.43 5.83
C THR A 31 6.00 -1.39 5.17
N ASN A 32 7.22 -0.92 4.92
CA ASN A 32 8.31 -1.77 4.42
C ASN A 32 8.78 -2.81 5.45
N TYR A 33 8.84 -2.43 6.73
CA TYR A 33 9.15 -3.38 7.81
C TYR A 33 8.11 -4.50 7.89
N ILE A 34 6.83 -4.16 7.85
CA ILE A 34 5.73 -5.14 7.86
C ILE A 34 5.78 -6.05 6.63
N LEU A 35 6.10 -5.50 5.46
CA LEU A 35 6.33 -6.27 4.25
C LEU A 35 7.41 -7.35 4.44
N LEU A 36 8.53 -7.01 5.09
CA LEU A 36 9.63 -7.94 5.34
C LEU A 36 9.27 -8.96 6.42
N TYR A 37 8.62 -8.53 7.49
CA TYR A 37 8.36 -9.37 8.66
C TYR A 37 7.20 -10.34 8.44
N PHE A 38 6.06 -9.86 7.91
CA PHE A 38 4.85 -10.65 7.67
C PHE A 38 4.72 -11.17 6.23
N GLY A 39 5.53 -10.68 5.30
CA GLY A 39 5.32 -10.93 3.88
C GLY A 39 4.08 -10.22 3.31
N GLN A 40 3.44 -9.32 4.09
CA GLN A 40 2.23 -8.60 3.72
C GLN A 40 2.58 -7.23 3.13
N PRO A 41 2.40 -7.03 1.80
CA PRO A 41 2.52 -5.71 1.24
C PRO A 41 1.46 -4.78 1.80
N MET A 42 1.86 -3.58 2.16
CA MET A 42 0.99 -2.54 2.67
C MET A 42 1.22 -1.23 1.93
N HIS A 43 0.20 -0.40 1.89
CA HIS A 43 0.35 0.97 1.41
C HIS A 43 -0.23 1.96 2.43
N ALA A 44 0.40 3.13 2.50
CA ALA A 44 -0.05 4.25 3.31
C ALA A 44 -0.44 5.40 2.38
N PHE A 45 -1.69 5.82 2.45
CA PHE A 45 -2.21 6.96 1.72
C PHE A 45 -2.29 8.19 2.62
N ASP A 46 -1.96 9.35 2.08
CA ASP A 46 -2.25 10.63 2.71
C ASP A 46 -3.75 10.93 2.61
N LEU A 47 -4.48 10.74 3.72
CA LEU A 47 -5.92 10.98 3.77
C LEU A 47 -6.28 12.46 3.57
N ASP A 48 -5.34 13.37 3.83
CA ASP A 48 -5.56 14.81 3.65
C ASP A 48 -5.66 15.22 2.18
N THR A 49 -5.21 14.34 1.27
CA THR A 49 -5.29 14.53 -0.19
C THR A 49 -6.55 13.91 -0.82
N PHE A 50 -7.35 13.19 -0.05
CA PHE A 50 -8.52 12.50 -0.59
C PHE A 50 -9.63 13.50 -0.95
N GLU A 51 -10.13 13.42 -2.18
CA GLU A 51 -11.27 14.22 -2.65
C GLU A 51 -12.63 13.64 -2.23
N GLY A 52 -12.63 12.54 -1.48
CA GLY A 52 -13.83 11.85 -1.01
C GLY A 52 -13.50 10.76 0.00
N THR A 53 -14.51 10.03 0.46
CA THR A 53 -14.39 8.95 1.45
C THR A 53 -14.63 7.56 0.86
N ASP A 54 -14.94 7.49 -0.43
CA ASP A 54 -15.31 6.26 -1.12
C ASP A 54 -14.05 5.64 -1.75
N ILE A 55 -13.50 4.63 -1.10
CA ILE A 55 -12.35 3.87 -1.58
C ILE A 55 -12.87 2.60 -2.25
N ARG A 56 -12.49 2.38 -3.50
CA ARG A 56 -12.87 1.18 -4.26
C ARG A 56 -11.67 0.56 -4.94
N VAL A 57 -11.70 -0.78 -5.04
CA VAL A 57 -10.84 -1.53 -5.95
C VAL A 57 -11.69 -1.93 -7.15
N ARG A 58 -11.23 -1.60 -8.34
CA ARG A 58 -11.90 -1.95 -9.60
C ARG A 58 -10.89 -2.14 -10.72
N GLU A 59 -11.33 -2.69 -11.83
CA GLU A 59 -10.59 -2.64 -13.07
C GLU A 59 -10.53 -1.19 -13.60
N ALA A 60 -9.42 -0.85 -14.24
CA ALA A 60 -9.25 0.46 -14.87
C ALA A 60 -10.19 0.61 -16.08
N ARG A 61 -10.47 1.84 -16.45
CA ARG A 61 -11.27 2.16 -17.65
C ARG A 61 -10.36 2.51 -18.83
N ALA A 62 -10.87 2.30 -20.02
CA ALA A 62 -10.13 2.67 -21.23
C ALA A 62 -9.74 4.16 -21.19
N GLY A 63 -8.46 4.44 -21.43
CA GLY A 63 -7.91 5.79 -21.45
C GLY A 63 -7.61 6.39 -20.08
N GLU A 64 -7.81 5.67 -18.98
CA GLU A 64 -7.36 6.13 -17.68
C GLU A 64 -5.82 6.13 -17.60
N LYS A 65 -5.31 7.09 -16.86
CA LYS A 65 -3.88 7.26 -16.58
C LYS A 65 -3.63 7.43 -15.09
N LEU A 66 -2.43 7.09 -14.68
CA LEU A 66 -1.97 7.29 -13.31
C LEU A 66 -0.50 7.69 -13.32
N VAL A 67 -0.15 8.74 -12.59
CA VAL A 67 1.25 9.03 -12.27
C VAL A 67 1.61 8.25 -11.02
N THR A 68 2.54 7.31 -11.16
CA THR A 68 3.01 6.47 -10.05
C THR A 68 4.08 7.16 -9.21
N LEU A 69 4.41 6.59 -8.03
CA LEU A 69 5.38 7.17 -7.07
C LEU A 69 6.79 7.39 -7.63
N ASP A 70 7.14 6.72 -8.71
CA ASP A 70 8.39 6.93 -9.46
C ASP A 70 8.34 8.14 -10.41
N GLY A 71 7.21 8.87 -10.44
CA GLY A 71 7.00 10.05 -11.27
C GLY A 71 6.60 9.77 -12.72
N GLU A 72 6.43 8.50 -13.10
CA GLU A 72 6.09 8.10 -14.46
C GLU A 72 4.58 8.07 -14.68
N GLU A 73 4.11 8.68 -15.76
CA GLU A 73 2.71 8.54 -16.20
C GLU A 73 2.50 7.19 -16.88
N ARG A 74 1.56 6.42 -16.36
CA ARG A 74 1.20 5.10 -16.86
C ARG A 74 -0.14 5.12 -17.57
N ASP A 75 -0.18 4.65 -18.82
CA ASP A 75 -1.42 4.33 -19.51
C ASP A 75 -1.97 3.00 -18.95
N LEU A 76 -3.20 3.07 -18.42
CA LEU A 76 -3.84 1.90 -17.80
C LEU A 76 -4.58 1.07 -18.85
N ASP A 77 -4.47 -0.24 -18.71
CA ASP A 77 -5.27 -1.22 -19.47
C ASP A 77 -6.53 -1.59 -18.67
N VAL A 78 -7.60 -1.94 -19.37
CA VAL A 78 -8.88 -2.32 -18.75
C VAL A 78 -8.81 -3.55 -17.83
N ASN A 79 -7.72 -4.32 -17.91
CA ASN A 79 -7.47 -5.46 -17.00
C ASN A 79 -6.60 -5.09 -15.80
N ASP A 80 -6.10 -3.86 -15.70
CA ASP A 80 -5.32 -3.41 -14.56
C ASP A 80 -6.25 -3.15 -13.37
N LEU A 81 -5.88 -3.65 -12.18
CA LEU A 81 -6.59 -3.31 -10.96
C LEU A 81 -6.09 -1.98 -10.42
N VAL A 82 -7.01 -1.11 -10.08
CA VAL A 82 -6.73 0.20 -9.48
C VAL A 82 -7.47 0.37 -8.16
N ILE A 83 -6.82 1.06 -7.23
CA ILE A 83 -7.49 1.62 -6.05
C ILE A 83 -7.92 3.02 -6.43
N THR A 84 -9.16 3.36 -6.14
CA THR A 84 -9.75 4.66 -6.48
C THR A 84 -10.28 5.36 -5.24
N VAL A 85 -10.22 6.69 -5.25
CA VAL A 85 -10.92 7.58 -4.32
C VAL A 85 -11.78 8.52 -5.14
N ALA A 86 -13.06 8.67 -4.77
CA ALA A 86 -14.03 9.43 -5.57
C ALA A 86 -13.98 9.03 -7.06
N ASP A 87 -13.84 7.73 -7.31
CA ASP A 87 -13.75 7.11 -8.66
C ASP A 87 -12.50 7.45 -9.48
N LYS A 88 -11.55 8.23 -8.95
CA LYS A 88 -10.25 8.54 -9.60
C LYS A 88 -9.19 7.55 -9.14
N PRO A 89 -8.38 6.96 -10.05
CA PRO A 89 -7.27 6.10 -9.67
C PRO A 89 -6.24 6.83 -8.80
N VAL A 90 -5.90 6.21 -7.67
CA VAL A 90 -4.88 6.70 -6.73
C VAL A 90 -3.73 5.71 -6.53
N ALA A 91 -3.90 4.46 -6.98
CA ALA A 91 -2.83 3.46 -6.99
C ALA A 91 -3.09 2.37 -8.02
N LEU A 92 -2.02 1.78 -8.54
CA LEU A 92 -2.05 0.46 -9.18
C LEU A 92 -2.07 -0.59 -8.06
N ALA A 93 -3.21 -1.26 -7.90
CA ALA A 93 -3.42 -2.22 -6.83
C ALA A 93 -2.33 -3.31 -6.83
N GLY A 94 -1.66 -3.48 -5.70
CA GLY A 94 -0.62 -4.48 -5.51
C GLY A 94 0.69 -4.26 -6.30
N VAL A 95 0.82 -3.15 -7.02
CA VAL A 95 2.02 -2.83 -7.80
C VAL A 95 2.73 -1.59 -7.26
N MET A 96 2.08 -0.42 -7.36
CA MET A 96 2.67 0.85 -6.92
C MET A 96 1.61 1.91 -6.63
N GLY A 97 1.80 2.67 -5.57
CA GLY A 97 0.97 3.83 -5.24
C GLY A 97 1.05 4.95 -6.27
N GLY A 98 0.05 5.81 -6.26
CA GLY A 98 0.03 7.02 -7.08
C GLY A 98 0.64 8.21 -6.33
N GLN A 99 1.22 9.13 -7.09
CA GLN A 99 1.89 10.30 -6.57
C GLN A 99 0.94 11.27 -5.84
N THR A 100 -0.34 11.33 -6.26
CA THR A 100 -1.31 12.28 -5.71
C THR A 100 -1.67 12.04 -4.24
N THR A 101 -1.45 10.82 -3.76
CA THR A 101 -1.77 10.41 -2.38
C THR A 101 -0.53 9.98 -1.60
N GLU A 102 0.64 10.38 -2.06
CA GLU A 102 1.94 10.10 -1.43
C GLU A 102 2.03 10.76 -0.05
N ILE A 103 2.59 10.01 0.92
CA ILE A 103 2.91 10.54 2.24
C ILE A 103 4.02 11.60 2.12
N SER A 104 3.74 12.77 2.65
CA SER A 104 4.66 13.93 2.65
C SER A 104 4.85 14.47 4.07
N GLU A 105 5.78 15.40 4.25
CA GLU A 105 6.00 16.09 5.54
C GLU A 105 4.76 16.81 6.08
N LYS A 106 3.76 17.07 5.23
CA LYS A 106 2.51 17.75 5.58
C LYS A 106 1.38 16.79 5.96
N SER A 107 1.56 15.49 5.72
CA SER A 107 0.55 14.47 6.00
C SER A 107 0.29 14.39 7.50
N SER A 108 -0.97 14.54 7.91
CA SER A 108 -1.39 14.46 9.30
C SER A 108 -2.38 13.34 9.59
N ARG A 109 -3.02 12.84 8.52
CA ARG A 109 -3.96 11.71 8.58
C ARG A 109 -3.56 10.67 7.53
N VAL A 110 -3.47 9.43 7.95
CA VAL A 110 -3.02 8.32 7.11
C VAL A 110 -4.07 7.23 7.08
N VAL A 111 -4.31 6.67 5.90
CA VAL A 111 -5.05 5.42 5.71
C VAL A 111 -4.05 4.33 5.36
N LEU A 112 -4.08 3.23 6.12
CA LEU A 112 -3.32 2.02 5.83
C LEU A 112 -4.18 1.06 5.03
N GLU A 113 -3.63 0.54 3.96
CA GLU A 113 -4.21 -0.53 3.15
C GLU A 113 -3.39 -1.81 3.37
N ALA A 114 -4.11 -2.89 3.70
CA ALA A 114 -3.61 -4.25 3.65
C ALA A 114 -4.62 -5.09 2.87
N ALA A 115 -4.18 -5.72 1.79
CA ALA A 115 -5.09 -6.39 0.86
C ALA A 115 -4.53 -7.74 0.40
N VAL A 116 -5.42 -8.51 -0.20
CA VAL A 116 -5.06 -9.69 -1.01
C VAL A 116 -5.60 -9.47 -2.41
N PHE A 117 -4.72 -9.36 -3.38
CA PHE A 117 -5.09 -9.18 -4.78
C PHE A 117 -4.83 -10.46 -5.58
N ASN A 118 -5.56 -10.63 -6.67
CA ASN A 118 -5.35 -11.75 -7.57
C ASN A 118 -3.95 -11.71 -8.20
N GLY A 119 -3.10 -12.66 -7.83
CA GLY A 119 -1.69 -12.68 -8.24
C GLY A 119 -1.49 -12.75 -9.77
N LYS A 120 -2.42 -13.38 -10.51
CA LYS A 120 -2.36 -13.44 -11.98
C LYS A 120 -2.58 -12.05 -12.60
N SER A 121 -3.53 -11.28 -12.05
CA SER A 121 -3.79 -9.90 -12.50
C SER A 121 -2.58 -9.01 -12.21
N ILE A 122 -2.04 -9.08 -10.99
CA ILE A 122 -0.85 -8.30 -10.60
C ILE A 122 0.34 -8.64 -11.50
N ARG A 123 0.59 -9.91 -11.77
CA ARG A 123 1.68 -10.35 -12.67
C ARG A 123 1.52 -9.80 -14.08
N LYS A 124 0.29 -9.79 -14.63
CA LYS A 124 0.03 -9.25 -15.97
C LYS A 124 0.31 -7.76 -16.04
N THR A 125 -0.22 -6.98 -15.09
CA THR A 125 -0.01 -5.52 -15.00
C THR A 125 1.46 -5.19 -14.82
N SER A 126 2.13 -5.81 -13.86
CA SER A 126 3.56 -5.62 -13.58
C SER A 126 4.44 -5.94 -14.80
N GLY A 127 4.15 -7.05 -15.50
CA GLY A 127 4.87 -7.44 -16.72
C GLY A 127 4.63 -6.47 -17.89
N ARG A 128 3.37 -6.08 -18.14
CA ARG A 128 3.02 -5.14 -19.22
C ARG A 128 3.69 -3.77 -19.04
N LEU A 129 3.69 -3.26 -17.81
CA LEU A 129 4.28 -1.95 -17.49
C LEU A 129 5.80 -2.00 -17.27
N ASN A 130 6.39 -3.21 -17.29
CA ASN A 130 7.78 -3.44 -16.88
C ASN A 130 8.07 -2.81 -15.49
N LEU A 131 7.11 -2.92 -14.58
CA LEU A 131 7.12 -2.29 -13.26
C LEU A 131 7.06 -3.38 -12.19
N ARG A 132 8.23 -3.90 -11.82
CA ARG A 132 8.35 -4.90 -10.77
C ARG A 132 8.71 -4.23 -9.44
N SER A 133 7.82 -4.39 -8.46
CA SER A 133 8.01 -3.90 -7.10
C SER A 133 8.12 -5.05 -6.10
N GLU A 134 8.55 -4.76 -4.87
CA GLU A 134 8.54 -5.69 -3.75
C GLU A 134 7.11 -6.20 -3.46
N SER A 135 6.10 -5.34 -3.62
CA SER A 135 4.69 -5.69 -3.49
C SER A 135 4.24 -6.64 -4.59
N SER A 136 4.45 -6.28 -5.87
CA SER A 136 4.01 -7.12 -7.00
C SER A 136 4.67 -8.50 -6.98
N SER A 137 5.94 -8.58 -6.56
CA SER A 137 6.67 -9.85 -6.44
C SER A 137 6.09 -10.79 -5.39
N ARG A 138 5.45 -10.25 -4.35
CA ARG A 138 4.78 -11.04 -3.31
C ARG A 138 3.36 -11.41 -3.71
N PHE A 139 2.58 -10.46 -4.22
CA PHE A 139 1.22 -10.74 -4.67
C PHE A 139 1.17 -11.81 -5.77
N GLU A 140 2.10 -11.79 -6.73
CA GLU A 140 2.16 -12.80 -7.81
C GLU A 140 2.38 -14.22 -7.30
N LYS A 141 2.99 -14.38 -6.11
CA LYS A 141 3.27 -15.66 -5.46
C LYS A 141 2.19 -16.09 -4.46
N GLY A 142 1.25 -15.22 -4.16
CA GLY A 142 0.22 -15.41 -3.15
C GLY A 142 0.60 -14.83 -1.78
N ILE A 143 -0.40 -14.29 -1.10
CA ILE A 143 -0.30 -13.70 0.24
C ILE A 143 -1.02 -14.61 1.23
N ASN A 144 -0.47 -14.75 2.43
CA ASN A 144 -1.14 -15.46 3.51
C ASN A 144 -2.31 -14.62 4.05
N VAL A 145 -3.52 -15.02 3.70
CA VAL A 145 -4.76 -14.33 4.10
C VAL A 145 -4.92 -14.26 5.62
N ALA A 146 -4.48 -15.28 6.35
CA ALA A 146 -4.67 -15.36 7.80
C ALA A 146 -3.92 -14.29 8.59
N THR A 147 -2.83 -13.74 8.03
CA THR A 147 -1.98 -12.76 8.73
C THR A 147 -2.28 -11.30 8.37
N VAL A 148 -3.23 -11.04 7.48
CA VAL A 148 -3.53 -9.67 6.99
C VAL A 148 -3.92 -8.72 8.12
N ASN A 149 -4.85 -9.13 8.99
CA ASN A 149 -5.30 -8.29 10.11
C ASN A 149 -4.19 -8.09 11.15
N GLU A 150 -3.42 -9.14 11.46
CA GLU A 150 -2.30 -9.06 12.39
C GLU A 150 -1.23 -8.09 11.88
N ALA A 151 -0.90 -8.15 10.58
CA ALA A 151 0.03 -7.24 9.94
C ALA A 151 -0.47 -5.78 9.98
N LEU A 152 -1.78 -5.57 9.73
CA LEU A 152 -2.39 -4.25 9.79
C LEU A 152 -2.34 -3.66 11.21
N ASP A 153 -2.68 -4.45 12.23
CA ASP A 153 -2.64 -4.02 13.63
C ASP A 153 -1.20 -3.72 14.08
N ALA A 154 -0.23 -4.54 13.66
CA ALA A 154 1.18 -4.29 13.94
C ALA A 154 1.67 -2.99 13.30
N ALA A 155 1.32 -2.72 12.02
CA ALA A 155 1.65 -1.48 11.34
C ALA A 155 1.04 -0.26 12.04
N ALA A 156 -0.25 -0.33 12.39
CA ALA A 156 -0.95 0.75 13.06
C ALA A 156 -0.33 1.07 14.43
N SER A 157 0.01 0.04 15.21
CA SER A 157 0.70 0.17 16.50
C SER A 157 2.07 0.82 16.35
N MET A 158 2.88 0.36 15.40
CA MET A 158 4.22 0.92 15.17
C MET A 158 4.15 2.37 14.71
N ILE A 159 3.21 2.73 13.83
CA ILE A 159 3.01 4.12 13.40
C ILE A 159 2.54 4.99 14.55
N ALA A 160 1.65 4.47 15.42
CA ALA A 160 1.24 5.19 16.63
C ALA A 160 2.42 5.54 17.52
N GLU A 161 3.33 4.58 17.73
CA GLU A 161 4.53 4.76 18.54
C GLU A 161 5.55 5.70 17.87
N LEU A 162 5.90 5.44 16.60
CA LEU A 162 7.01 6.12 15.92
C LEU A 162 6.64 7.50 15.34
N ALA A 163 5.35 7.73 15.07
CA ALA A 163 4.86 8.98 14.50
C ALA A 163 3.94 9.77 15.45
N GLY A 164 3.79 9.32 16.71
CA GLY A 164 2.93 9.96 17.70
C GLY A 164 1.44 9.95 17.31
N ALA A 165 1.03 8.99 16.49
CA ALA A 165 -0.29 8.97 15.88
C ALA A 165 -1.38 8.43 16.83
N THR A 166 -2.62 8.81 16.56
CA THR A 166 -3.81 8.26 17.21
C THR A 166 -4.52 7.30 16.27
N VAL A 167 -4.55 6.02 16.63
CA VAL A 167 -5.26 5.00 15.84
C VAL A 167 -6.77 5.12 16.05
N ARG A 168 -7.54 5.19 14.95
CA ARG A 168 -9.00 5.13 15.00
C ARG A 168 -9.48 3.72 15.29
N LYS A 169 -10.60 3.61 15.99
CA LYS A 169 -11.23 2.32 16.28
C LYS A 169 -11.87 1.72 15.03
N GLY A 170 -11.73 0.40 14.90
CA GLY A 170 -12.36 -0.40 13.87
C GLY A 170 -11.53 -0.50 12.59
N ILE A 171 -11.84 -1.53 11.82
CA ILE A 171 -11.27 -1.82 10.51
C ILE A 171 -12.42 -1.80 9.51
N VAL A 172 -12.19 -1.14 8.37
CA VAL A 172 -13.12 -1.22 7.24
C VAL A 172 -12.60 -2.28 6.30
N SER A 173 -13.42 -3.29 6.00
CA SER A 173 -13.07 -4.37 5.09
C SER A 173 -14.09 -4.50 3.98
N ALA A 174 -13.63 -4.91 2.80
CA ALA A 174 -14.47 -5.21 1.64
C ALA A 174 -13.88 -6.38 0.86
N GLY A 175 -14.75 -7.14 0.20
CA GLY A 175 -14.41 -8.37 -0.52
C GLY A 175 -14.55 -9.60 0.36
N GLU A 176 -14.58 -10.76 -0.29
CA GLU A 176 -14.58 -12.07 0.35
C GLU A 176 -13.18 -12.68 0.20
N LEU A 177 -12.64 -13.19 1.30
CA LEU A 177 -11.40 -13.93 1.29
C LEU A 177 -11.74 -15.39 0.94
N ASP A 178 -11.27 -15.86 -0.21
CA ASP A 178 -11.35 -17.29 -0.52
C ASP A 178 -10.32 -18.04 0.35
N THR A 179 -10.83 -18.74 1.32
CA THR A 179 -10.02 -19.57 2.24
C THR A 179 -10.08 -21.06 1.84
N SER A 180 -10.65 -21.38 0.70
CA SER A 180 -10.88 -22.78 0.27
C SER A 180 -9.60 -23.53 -0.09
N ASP A 181 -8.48 -22.84 -0.32
CA ASP A 181 -7.19 -23.43 -0.68
C ASP A 181 -6.23 -23.61 0.51
N VAL A 182 -6.69 -23.45 1.75
CA VAL A 182 -5.89 -23.70 2.95
C VAL A 182 -6.24 -25.10 3.48
N GLU A 183 -5.67 -26.14 2.87
CA GLU A 183 -5.50 -27.47 3.47
C GLU A 183 -4.09 -27.69 3.98
#